data_542b99b10a84814eb207030035d5e0c8
#
_entry.id   542b99b10a84814eb207030035d5e0c8
#
_cell.length_a   1.000
_cell.length_b   1.000
_cell.length_c   1.000
_cell.angle_alpha   90.00
_cell.angle_beta   90.00
_cell.angle_gamma   90.00
#
_symmetry.space_group_name_H-M   'P 1'
#
loop_
_entity.id
_entity.type
_entity.pdbx_description
1 polymer ?
#
loop_
_entity_poly.entity_id
_entity_poly.type
_entity_poly.pdbx_seq_one_letter_code
_entity_poly.pdbx_strand_id
1 'polypeptide(L)'
;MNFIEAIDVMKDGKMCFREQNPDMLFRIKDRHFQFKEKGYEWCPENVLELQDFDATDWEISSKKYAKLAFVGDILWDNEEDMLMIVIDVDGDYYYTAINENGCIETIDLDCNCYEKVGEYTLIETVTRLLNRCREDLKNRE
;
A
#
# COMPACT_ATOMS: atom_id res chain seq x y z
N MET A 1 -6.77 -22.71 2.48
CA MET A 1 -7.43 -22.87 3.78
C MET A 1 -8.92 -22.56 3.68
N ASN A 2 -9.69 -23.04 4.64
CA ASN A 2 -11.12 -22.76 4.67
C ASN A 2 -11.42 -21.35 5.24
N PHE A 3 -12.70 -20.96 5.21
CA PHE A 3 -13.13 -19.63 5.67
C PHE A 3 -12.85 -19.40 7.16
N ILE A 4 -13.06 -20.40 8.01
CA ILE A 4 -12.83 -20.26 9.45
C ILE A 4 -11.34 -20.02 9.74
N GLU A 5 -10.45 -20.76 9.08
CA GLU A 5 -9.01 -20.56 9.18
C GLU A 5 -8.61 -19.16 8.69
N ALA A 6 -9.22 -18.68 7.59
CA ALA A 6 -8.97 -17.33 7.07
C ALA A 6 -9.40 -16.26 8.08
N ILE A 7 -10.55 -16.41 8.73
CA ILE A 7 -11.02 -15.49 9.78
C ILE A 7 -10.01 -15.45 10.93
N ASP A 8 -9.50 -16.58 11.39
CA ASP A 8 -8.52 -16.62 12.48
C ASP A 8 -7.23 -15.87 12.09
N VAL A 9 -6.77 -16.03 10.87
CA VAL A 9 -5.60 -15.31 10.33
C VAL A 9 -5.87 -13.81 10.27
N MET A 10 -7.05 -13.40 9.83
CA MET A 10 -7.44 -11.99 9.75
C MET A 10 -7.56 -11.35 11.13
N LYS A 11 -8.01 -12.09 12.16
CA LYS A 11 -8.02 -11.62 13.54
C LYS A 11 -6.63 -11.30 14.06
N ASP A 12 -5.60 -11.97 13.55
CA ASP A 12 -4.20 -11.71 13.88
C ASP A 12 -3.60 -10.51 13.09
N GLY A 13 -4.42 -9.80 12.34
CA GLY A 13 -4.01 -8.59 11.61
C GLY A 13 -3.49 -8.84 10.19
N LYS A 14 -3.59 -10.05 9.70
CA LYS A 14 -3.18 -10.38 8.33
C LYS A 14 -4.34 -10.18 7.35
N MET A 15 -4.01 -10.11 6.07
CA MET A 15 -4.99 -10.03 4.99
C MET A 15 -5.09 -11.35 4.26
N CYS A 16 -6.29 -11.67 3.80
CA CYS A 16 -6.56 -12.88 3.01
C CYS A 16 -7.24 -12.53 1.70
N PHE A 17 -7.17 -13.46 0.77
CA PHE A 17 -7.87 -13.35 -0.51
C PHE A 17 -8.32 -14.73 -0.97
N ARG A 18 -9.26 -14.77 -1.90
CA ARG A 18 -9.66 -15.97 -2.62
C ARG A 18 -8.79 -16.15 -3.86
N GLU A 19 -8.26 -17.36 -4.08
CA GLU A 19 -7.44 -17.66 -5.25
C GLU A 19 -8.17 -17.36 -6.57
N GLN A 20 -9.48 -17.54 -6.59
CA GLN A 20 -10.28 -17.23 -7.79
C GLN A 20 -10.45 -15.74 -8.04
N ASN A 21 -10.18 -14.88 -7.04
CA ASN A 21 -10.26 -13.43 -7.19
C ASN A 21 -9.16 -12.75 -6.38
N PRO A 22 -7.90 -12.82 -6.83
CA PRO A 22 -6.75 -12.32 -6.07
C PRO A 22 -6.70 -10.80 -5.91
N ASP A 23 -7.48 -10.06 -6.69
CA ASP A 23 -7.53 -8.59 -6.62
C ASP A 23 -8.43 -8.07 -5.50
N MET A 24 -9.18 -8.96 -4.85
CA MET A 24 -10.00 -8.60 -3.70
C MET A 24 -9.34 -9.07 -2.41
N LEU A 25 -8.97 -8.13 -1.55
CA LEU A 25 -8.36 -8.39 -0.25
C LEU A 25 -9.42 -8.28 0.86
N PHE A 26 -9.24 -9.08 1.89
CA PHE A 26 -10.11 -9.08 3.07
C PHE A 26 -9.25 -8.92 4.33
N ARG A 27 -9.78 -8.15 5.29
CA ARG A 27 -9.15 -7.98 6.61
C ARG A 27 -10.21 -7.81 7.69
N ILE A 28 -9.79 -7.96 8.95
CA ILE A 28 -10.58 -7.54 10.11
C ILE A 28 -9.81 -6.42 10.79
N LYS A 29 -10.41 -5.24 10.92
CA LYS A 29 -9.84 -4.10 11.61
C LYS A 29 -10.88 -3.51 12.55
N ASP A 30 -10.48 -3.25 13.80
CA ASP A 30 -11.37 -2.71 14.84
C ASP A 30 -12.66 -3.52 15.00
N ARG A 31 -12.54 -4.85 14.91
CA ARG A 31 -13.64 -5.83 14.97
C ARG A 31 -14.61 -5.76 13.78
N HIS A 32 -14.25 -5.04 12.72
CA HIS A 32 -15.06 -4.96 11.51
C HIS A 32 -14.40 -5.74 10.37
N PHE A 33 -15.20 -6.53 9.70
CA PHE A 33 -14.80 -7.19 8.47
C PHE A 33 -14.81 -6.15 7.34
N GLN A 34 -13.70 -6.08 6.59
CA GLN A 34 -13.53 -5.14 5.50
C GLN A 34 -13.00 -5.84 4.26
N PHE A 35 -13.36 -5.32 3.11
CA PHE A 35 -12.79 -5.76 1.85
C PHE A 35 -12.30 -4.58 1.03
N LYS A 36 -11.39 -4.87 0.10
CA LYS A 36 -10.83 -3.88 -0.83
C LYS A 36 -10.59 -4.53 -2.18
N GLU A 37 -11.15 -3.96 -3.25
CA GLU A 37 -10.75 -4.29 -4.62
C GLU A 37 -9.56 -3.42 -5.02
N LYS A 38 -8.73 -3.93 -5.94
CA LYS A 38 -7.63 -3.15 -6.51
C LYS A 38 -8.19 -1.87 -7.16
N GLY A 39 -7.63 -0.71 -6.78
CA GLY A 39 -8.08 0.60 -7.26
C GLY A 39 -9.17 1.26 -6.42
N TYR A 40 -9.63 0.61 -5.35
CA TYR A 40 -10.69 1.13 -4.49
C TYR A 40 -10.23 1.18 -3.03
N GLU A 41 -10.96 1.94 -2.22
CA GLU A 41 -10.71 2.03 -0.78
C GLU A 41 -11.30 0.84 -0.01
N TRP A 42 -10.85 0.66 1.24
CA TRP A 42 -11.45 -0.33 2.14
C TRP A 42 -12.92 -0.02 2.40
N CYS A 43 -13.74 -1.03 2.28
CA CYS A 43 -15.18 -0.94 2.42
C CYS A 43 -15.66 -1.87 3.53
N PRO A 44 -16.53 -1.40 4.46
CA PRO A 44 -17.02 -2.22 5.55
C PRO A 44 -18.23 -3.09 5.19
N GLU A 45 -18.72 -2.99 3.96
CA GLU A 45 -19.87 -3.77 3.52
C GLU A 45 -19.51 -5.23 3.33
N ASN A 46 -20.45 -6.11 3.67
CA ASN A 46 -20.28 -7.53 3.45
C ASN A 46 -20.64 -7.89 2.01
N VAL A 47 -19.63 -8.28 1.23
CA VAL A 47 -19.78 -8.74 -0.16
C VAL A 47 -19.59 -10.26 -0.29
N LEU A 48 -19.49 -10.96 0.84
CA LEU A 48 -19.31 -12.41 0.81
C LEU A 48 -20.60 -13.11 0.35
N GLU A 49 -20.42 -14.02 -0.56
CA GLU A 49 -21.48 -14.89 -1.05
C GLU A 49 -21.40 -16.25 -0.36
N LEU A 50 -22.46 -17.05 -0.45
CA LEU A 50 -22.50 -18.38 0.16
C LEU A 50 -21.31 -19.25 -0.25
N GLN A 51 -20.90 -19.16 -1.51
CA GLN A 51 -19.75 -19.89 -2.04
C GLN A 51 -18.43 -19.54 -1.34
N ASP A 52 -18.29 -18.33 -0.82
CA ASP A 52 -17.08 -17.90 -0.10
C ASP A 52 -16.96 -18.61 1.25
N PHE A 53 -18.09 -18.87 1.91
CA PHE A 53 -18.11 -19.59 3.19
C PHE A 53 -17.74 -21.08 3.04
N ASP A 54 -18.06 -21.68 1.92
CA ASP A 54 -17.77 -23.08 1.62
C ASP A 54 -16.42 -23.28 0.92
N ALA A 55 -15.75 -22.19 0.55
CA ALA A 55 -14.51 -22.25 -0.19
C ALA A 55 -13.34 -22.78 0.62
N THR A 56 -12.42 -23.44 -0.06
CA THR A 56 -11.17 -23.95 0.52
C THR A 56 -9.92 -23.31 -0.11
N ASP A 57 -10.12 -22.34 -0.99
CA ASP A 57 -9.07 -21.64 -1.72
C ASP A 57 -8.69 -20.28 -1.10
N TRP A 58 -8.98 -20.08 0.17
CA TRP A 58 -8.53 -18.90 0.91
C TRP A 58 -7.02 -18.93 1.10
N GLU A 59 -6.37 -17.81 0.83
CA GLU A 59 -4.92 -17.66 0.93
C GLU A 59 -4.56 -16.44 1.77
N ILE A 60 -3.42 -16.51 2.45
CA ILE A 60 -2.85 -15.36 3.17
C ILE A 60 -2.09 -14.48 2.18
N SER A 61 -2.35 -13.17 2.18
CA SER A 61 -1.55 -12.25 1.39
C SER A 61 -0.13 -12.19 1.94
N SER A 62 0.84 -12.54 1.11
CA SER A 62 2.27 -12.46 1.45
C SER A 62 2.83 -11.05 1.29
N LYS A 63 2.10 -10.13 0.71
CA LYS A 63 2.54 -8.75 0.50
C LYS A 63 2.68 -8.03 1.84
N LYS A 64 3.86 -7.45 2.05
CA LYS A 64 4.16 -6.65 3.24
C LYS A 64 3.98 -5.17 2.92
N TYR A 65 2.78 -4.67 3.15
CA TYR A 65 2.50 -3.26 2.96
C TYR A 65 3.14 -2.42 4.06
N ALA A 66 3.71 -1.29 3.67
CA ALA A 66 4.27 -0.34 4.61
C ALA A 66 3.16 0.28 5.47
N LYS A 67 3.37 0.28 6.78
CA LYS A 67 2.48 0.93 7.76
C LYS A 67 3.09 2.19 8.33
N LEU A 68 4.39 2.35 8.17
CA LEU A 68 5.17 3.48 8.62
C LEU A 68 6.23 3.77 7.57
N ALA A 69 6.52 5.04 7.32
CA ALA A 69 7.56 5.46 6.40
C ALA A 69 8.35 6.62 6.98
N PHE A 70 9.57 6.75 6.50
CA PHE A 70 10.48 7.85 6.84
C PHE A 70 10.90 8.58 5.57
N VAL A 71 11.35 9.81 5.72
CA VAL A 71 11.93 10.56 4.59
C VAL A 71 13.07 9.76 3.98
N GLY A 72 13.02 9.57 2.66
CA GLY A 72 13.97 8.76 1.91
C GLY A 72 13.50 7.34 1.62
N ASP A 73 12.42 6.87 2.24
CA ASP A 73 11.86 5.56 1.92
C ASP A 73 11.33 5.54 0.49
N ILE A 74 11.66 4.47 -0.22
CA ILE A 74 11.17 4.23 -1.57
C ILE A 74 10.01 3.24 -1.47
N LEU A 75 8.86 3.67 -1.97
CA LEU A 75 7.64 2.87 -1.94
C LEU A 75 7.23 2.49 -3.36
N TRP A 76 6.71 1.28 -3.49
CA TRP A 76 6.01 0.83 -4.68
C TRP A 76 4.52 0.98 -4.47
N ASP A 77 3.86 1.74 -5.34
CA ASP A 77 2.40 1.88 -5.37
C ASP A 77 1.80 0.77 -6.21
N ASN A 78 1.11 -0.16 -5.55
CA ASN A 78 0.47 -1.31 -6.22
C ASN A 78 -0.79 -0.93 -7.00
N GLU A 79 -1.36 0.23 -6.74
CA GLU A 79 -2.55 0.72 -7.46
C GLU A 79 -2.18 1.35 -8.80
N GLU A 80 -1.16 2.20 -8.80
CA GLU A 80 -0.71 2.96 -9.98
C GLU A 80 0.50 2.35 -10.67
N ASP A 81 1.06 1.27 -10.11
CA ASP A 81 2.24 0.56 -10.61
C ASP A 81 3.42 1.52 -10.86
N MET A 82 3.77 2.30 -9.83
CA MET A 82 4.87 3.25 -9.91
C MET A 82 5.65 3.36 -8.61
N LEU A 83 6.89 3.80 -8.71
CA LEU A 83 7.75 4.12 -7.57
C LEU A 83 7.50 5.55 -7.09
N MET A 84 7.74 5.75 -5.80
CA MET A 84 7.73 7.07 -5.18
C MET A 84 8.73 7.13 -4.02
N ILE A 85 9.17 8.34 -3.71
CA ILE A 85 10.07 8.60 -2.58
C ILE A 85 9.35 9.49 -1.59
N VAL A 86 9.37 9.10 -0.32
CA VAL A 86 8.82 9.90 0.77
C VAL A 86 9.76 11.10 1.03
N ILE A 87 9.22 12.31 0.96
CA ILE A 87 9.98 13.56 1.12
C ILE A 87 9.62 14.33 2.39
N ASP A 88 8.46 14.06 2.96
CA ASP A 88 8.02 14.70 4.19
C ASP A 88 7.05 13.79 4.94
N VAL A 89 7.11 13.88 6.26
CA VAL A 89 6.22 13.15 7.17
C VAL A 89 5.51 14.18 8.03
N ASP A 90 4.20 14.32 7.85
CA ASP A 90 3.39 15.28 8.59
C ASP A 90 2.44 14.54 9.54
N GLY A 91 2.79 14.52 10.82
CA GLY A 91 2.06 13.80 11.84
C GLY A 91 2.18 12.27 11.72
N ASP A 92 1.20 11.54 12.24
CA ASP A 92 1.24 10.07 12.33
C ASP A 92 0.62 9.39 11.11
N TYR A 93 -0.10 10.13 10.24
CA TYR A 93 -0.93 9.53 9.20
C TYR A 93 -0.67 10.00 7.79
N TYR A 94 -0.04 11.18 7.61
CA TYR A 94 0.12 11.78 6.30
C TYR A 94 1.59 11.84 5.90
N TYR A 95 1.86 11.36 4.70
CA TYR A 95 3.17 11.35 4.09
C TYR A 95 3.11 12.06 2.76
N THR A 96 4.11 12.85 2.46
CA THR A 96 4.27 13.49 1.15
C THR A 96 5.32 12.73 0.37
N ALA A 97 5.02 12.37 -0.86
CA ALA A 97 5.93 11.63 -1.73
C ALA A 97 5.97 12.23 -3.13
N ILE A 98 7.09 12.03 -3.82
CA ILE A 98 7.25 12.37 -5.24
C ILE A 98 7.24 11.05 -6.02
N ASN A 99 6.37 10.92 -7.02
CA ASN A 99 6.31 9.76 -7.88
C ASN A 99 7.27 9.86 -9.08
N GLU A 100 7.35 8.79 -9.88
CA GLU A 100 8.21 8.73 -11.06
C GLU A 100 7.93 9.81 -12.09
N ASN A 101 6.70 10.28 -12.15
CA ASN A 101 6.28 11.34 -13.07
C ASN A 101 6.61 12.75 -12.55
N GLY A 102 7.18 12.85 -11.35
CA GLY A 102 7.51 14.11 -10.74
C GLY A 102 6.35 14.80 -10.02
N CYS A 103 5.24 14.13 -9.87
CA CYS A 103 4.09 14.67 -9.15
C CYS A 103 4.26 14.48 -7.65
N ILE A 104 3.90 15.51 -6.89
CA ILE A 104 3.88 15.46 -5.44
C ILE A 104 2.50 15.00 -4.99
N GLU A 105 2.46 13.99 -4.16
CA GLU A 105 1.22 13.40 -3.67
C GLU A 105 1.25 13.29 -2.15
N THR A 106 0.08 13.45 -1.53
CA THR A 106 -0.12 13.09 -0.12
C THR A 106 -0.65 11.66 -0.09
N ILE A 107 0.03 10.79 0.65
CA ILE A 107 -0.32 9.37 0.71
C ILE A 107 -0.70 8.97 2.13
N ASP A 108 -1.60 7.99 2.22
CA ASP A 108 -2.03 7.37 3.47
C ASP A 108 -1.62 5.89 3.43
N LEU A 109 -0.78 5.48 4.36
CA LEU A 109 -0.29 4.11 4.42
C LEU A 109 -1.34 3.10 4.94
N ASP A 110 -2.43 3.58 5.52
CA ASP A 110 -3.50 2.68 5.99
C ASP A 110 -4.27 2.02 4.84
N CYS A 111 -4.12 2.52 3.61
CA CYS A 111 -4.79 1.95 2.44
C CYS A 111 -4.26 0.56 2.03
N ASN A 112 -3.09 0.14 2.55
CA ASN A 112 -2.41 -1.11 2.16
C ASN A 112 -2.11 -1.19 0.65
N CYS A 113 -1.63 -0.07 0.09
CA CYS A 113 -1.30 0.05 -1.34
C CYS A 113 0.19 0.09 -1.58
N TYR A 114 0.98 0.41 -0.56
CA TYR A 114 2.39 0.74 -0.70
C TYR A 114 3.29 -0.30 -0.06
N GLU A 115 4.28 -0.78 -0.81
CA GLU A 115 5.33 -1.67 -0.32
C GLU A 115 6.64 -0.89 -0.23
N LYS A 116 7.37 -1.04 0.89
CA LYS A 116 8.72 -0.48 0.98
C LYS A 116 9.66 -1.35 0.16
N VAL A 117 10.27 -0.79 -0.87
CA VAL A 117 11.19 -1.50 -1.77
C VAL A 117 12.62 -1.03 -1.64
N GLY A 118 12.87 0.05 -0.92
CA GLY A 118 14.22 0.56 -0.69
C GLY A 118 14.19 1.78 0.21
N GLU A 119 15.37 2.35 0.42
CA GLU A 119 15.51 3.58 1.20
C GLU A 119 16.77 4.32 0.76
N TYR A 120 16.72 5.65 0.85
CA TYR A 120 17.89 6.51 0.75
C TYR A 120 18.14 7.17 2.09
N THR A 121 19.41 7.47 2.38
CA THR A 121 19.73 8.38 3.47
C THR A 121 19.15 9.76 3.16
N LEU A 122 19.00 10.60 4.18
CA LEU A 122 18.52 11.97 3.98
C LEU A 122 19.40 12.72 2.98
N ILE A 123 20.73 12.57 3.07
CA ILE A 123 21.70 13.20 2.15
C ILE A 123 21.50 12.71 0.72
N GLU A 124 21.37 11.40 0.52
CA GLU A 124 21.13 10.81 -0.81
C GLU A 124 19.81 11.32 -1.40
N THR A 125 18.76 11.40 -0.59
CA THR A 125 17.46 11.89 -1.03
C THR A 125 17.55 13.35 -1.48
N VAL A 126 18.18 14.21 -0.67
CA VAL A 126 18.37 15.64 -0.99
C VAL A 126 19.24 15.78 -2.24
N THR A 127 20.32 15.02 -2.36
CA THR A 127 21.22 15.06 -3.51
C THR A 127 20.48 14.71 -4.81
N ARG A 128 19.67 13.68 -4.79
CA ARG A 128 18.87 13.27 -5.96
C ARG A 128 17.83 14.33 -6.35
N LEU A 129 17.17 14.94 -5.39
CA LEU A 129 16.21 16.02 -5.63
C LEU A 129 16.91 17.25 -6.23
N LEU A 130 18.07 17.61 -5.71
CA LEU A 130 18.87 18.74 -6.24
C LEU A 130 19.36 18.49 -7.66
N ASN A 131 19.83 17.26 -7.96
CA ASN A 131 20.24 16.87 -9.31
C ASN A 131 19.09 16.98 -10.30
N ARG A 132 17.91 16.57 -9.91
CA ARG A 132 16.69 16.71 -10.72
C ARG A 132 16.34 18.18 -10.96
N CYS A 133 16.38 19.02 -9.93
CA CYS A 133 16.18 20.47 -10.09
C CYS A 133 17.18 21.07 -11.05
N ARG A 134 18.45 20.66 -10.99
CA ARG A 134 19.51 21.12 -11.89
C ARG A 134 19.22 20.76 -13.34
N GLU A 135 18.77 19.52 -13.60
CA GLU A 135 18.41 19.08 -14.94
C GLU A 135 17.21 19.86 -15.48
N ASP A 136 16.19 20.08 -14.67
CA ASP A 136 15.01 20.87 -15.03
C ASP A 136 15.40 22.29 -15.40
N LEU A 137 16.32 22.91 -14.64
CA LEU A 137 16.80 24.25 -14.93
C LEU A 137 17.59 24.31 -16.26
N LYS A 138 18.39 23.29 -16.57
CA LYS A 138 19.09 23.21 -17.85
C LYS A 138 18.12 23.10 -19.03
N ASN A 139 17.04 22.35 -18.85
CA ASN A 139 16.04 22.15 -19.90
C ASN A 139 15.18 23.40 -20.17
N ARG A 140 15.26 24.42 -19.30
CA ARG A 140 14.56 25.69 -19.47
C ARG A 140 15.38 26.76 -20.19
N GLU A 141 16.65 26.51 -20.39
CA GLU A 141 17.57 27.44 -21.10
C GLU A 141 17.45 27.32 -22.62
#